data_54cb89425333a8b0b3ccf51373c9e749
#
_entry.id   54cb89425333a8b0b3ccf51373c9e749
#
_cell.length_a   1.000
_cell.length_b   1.000
_cell.length_c   1.000
_cell.angle_alpha   90.00
_cell.angle_beta   90.00
_cell.angle_gamma   90.00
#
_symmetry.space_group_name_H-M   'P 1'
#
loop_
_entity.id
_entity.type
_entity.pdbx_description
1 polymer ?
#
loop_
_entity_poly.entity_id
_entity_poly.type
_entity_poly.pdbx_seq_one_letter_code
_entity_poly.pdbx_strand_id
1 'polypeptide(L)'
;ALSSAASDVYKRQDERIITIEDSAELKLNGIDNLVRLEMRNANAAGENQVDMKELIKAALRSRPDRIIVGEVRGEEALSMLNAMNTGHDGSISTGHANSCKDMLKRIETMVLMGVDMPVEAIRGQMASAIDVIIHLGRSFDGSRKLMEISEITGMAASQVALHPLFEMNEDDELTMRSELCDQKKLKEYGQYEAYQKLMEFFKARDQPVEI
;
A
#
# COMPACT_ATOMS: atom_id res chain seq x y z
N ALA A 1 10.07 0.76 5.94
CA ALA A 1 9.30 1.12 4.74
C ALA A 1 8.09 1.99 5.07
N LEU A 2 7.26 1.61 6.03
CA LEU A 2 6.15 2.46 6.51
C LEU A 2 6.65 3.76 7.17
N SER A 3 7.85 3.78 7.73
CA SER A 3 8.47 4.98 8.32
C SER A 3 8.81 6.05 7.28
N SER A 4 9.14 5.70 6.03
CA SER A 4 9.39 6.68 4.97
C SER A 4 8.11 7.11 4.25
N ALA A 5 7.12 6.23 4.12
CA ALA A 5 5.76 6.60 3.69
C ALA A 5 5.10 7.57 4.71
N ALA A 6 5.42 7.44 6.00
CA ALA A 6 5.00 8.36 7.04
C ALA A 6 5.52 9.79 6.83
N SER A 7 6.59 10.02 6.05
CA SER A 7 7.10 11.37 5.80
C SER A 7 6.18 12.23 4.92
N ASP A 8 5.40 11.62 4.03
CA ASP A 8 4.39 12.35 3.25
C ASP A 8 3.11 12.60 4.05
N VAL A 9 2.78 11.70 4.96
CA VAL A 9 1.75 11.91 5.98
C VAL A 9 2.09 13.10 6.88
N TYR A 10 3.37 13.33 7.16
CA TYR A 10 3.84 14.46 7.97
C TYR A 10 3.57 15.84 7.35
N LYS A 11 3.42 15.94 6.03
CA LYS A 11 3.16 17.22 5.34
C LYS A 11 1.71 17.69 5.42
N ARG A 12 0.77 16.81 5.81
CA ARG A 12 -0.66 17.13 5.92
C ARG A 12 -1.12 16.99 7.37
N GLN A 13 -0.73 17.96 8.20
CA GLN A 13 -1.02 17.96 9.64
C GLN A 13 -2.50 18.12 9.99
N ASP A 14 -3.32 18.53 9.04
CA ASP A 14 -4.77 18.66 9.15
C ASP A 14 -5.50 17.31 8.94
N GLU A 15 -4.85 16.30 8.37
CA GLU A 15 -5.45 15.00 8.13
C GLU A 15 -5.62 14.19 9.44
N ARG A 16 -6.80 13.56 9.56
CA ARG A 16 -7.06 12.55 10.61
C ARG A 16 -6.57 11.20 10.15
N ILE A 17 -5.53 10.69 10.81
CA ILE A 17 -4.91 9.41 10.50
C ILE A 17 -5.30 8.40 11.55
N ILE A 18 -5.72 7.22 11.10
CA ILE A 18 -6.00 6.08 11.98
C ILE A 18 -5.07 4.94 11.62
N THR A 19 -4.26 4.49 12.59
CA THR A 19 -3.45 3.27 12.44
C THR A 19 -4.17 2.10 13.09
N ILE A 20 -4.07 0.93 12.47
CA ILE A 20 -4.64 -0.33 12.93
C ILE A 20 -3.54 -1.38 12.89
N GLU A 21 -3.15 -1.92 14.04
CA GLU A 21 -2.01 -2.83 14.16
C GLU A 21 -2.36 -4.02 15.06
N ASP A 22 -1.70 -5.15 14.84
CA ASP A 22 -1.74 -6.29 15.78
C ASP A 22 -1.03 -5.92 17.09
N SER A 23 0.15 -5.35 16.98
CA SER A 23 0.93 -4.74 18.06
C SER A 23 1.48 -3.39 17.57
N ALA A 24 1.54 -2.40 18.43
CA ALA A 24 2.01 -1.06 18.09
C ALA A 24 3.50 -1.05 17.71
N GLU A 25 3.80 -1.09 16.42
CA GLU A 25 5.17 -1.02 15.86
C GLU A 25 5.43 0.30 15.13
N LEU A 26 4.39 0.96 14.63
CA LEU A 26 4.51 2.19 13.85
C LEU A 26 4.87 3.38 14.74
N LYS A 27 6.01 3.99 14.48
CA LYS A 27 6.47 5.19 15.17
C LYS A 27 6.14 6.43 14.34
N LEU A 28 4.88 6.85 14.37
CA LEU A 28 4.42 8.08 13.75
C LEU A 28 4.48 9.21 14.78
N ASN A 29 5.46 10.10 14.64
CA ASN A 29 5.65 11.25 15.53
C ASN A 29 5.27 12.55 14.80
N GLY A 30 4.77 13.54 15.54
CA GLY A 30 4.45 14.86 14.97
C GLY A 30 3.16 14.91 14.13
N ILE A 31 2.24 13.97 14.34
CA ILE A 31 0.90 13.98 13.72
C ILE A 31 -0.09 14.35 14.80
N ASP A 32 -0.72 15.54 14.66
CA ASP A 32 -1.60 16.09 15.71
C ASP A 32 -2.91 15.30 15.84
N ASN A 33 -3.47 14.81 14.73
CA ASN A 33 -4.73 14.07 14.71
C ASN A 33 -4.52 12.58 14.39
N LEU A 34 -3.79 11.91 15.27
CA LEU A 34 -3.48 10.47 15.15
C LEU A 34 -4.30 9.65 16.13
N VAL A 35 -5.03 8.65 15.63
CA VAL A 35 -5.70 7.62 16.43
C VAL A 35 -4.99 6.29 16.20
N ARG A 36 -4.64 5.59 17.27
CA ARG A 36 -4.02 4.27 17.19
C ARG A 36 -4.99 3.23 17.73
N LEU A 37 -5.25 2.22 16.92
CA LEU A 37 -6.09 1.07 17.26
C LEU A 37 -5.23 -0.18 17.25
N GLU A 38 -5.31 -0.96 18.31
CA GLU A 38 -4.57 -2.22 18.44
C GLU A 38 -5.55 -3.38 18.63
N MET A 39 -5.22 -4.52 18.04
CA MET A 39 -5.95 -5.76 18.27
C MET A 39 -5.88 -6.15 19.74
N ARG A 40 -6.87 -6.88 20.18
CA ARG A 40 -6.88 -7.46 21.50
C ARG A 40 -7.23 -8.94 21.40
N ASN A 41 -6.32 -9.77 21.88
CA ASN A 41 -6.56 -11.20 22.00
C ASN A 41 -7.66 -11.48 23.02
N ALA A 42 -8.38 -12.59 22.82
CA ALA A 42 -9.36 -13.07 23.78
C ALA A 42 -8.71 -13.30 25.16
N ASN A 43 -9.47 -13.06 26.22
CA ASN A 43 -9.05 -13.38 27.57
C ASN A 43 -9.03 -14.92 27.81
N ALA A 44 -8.64 -15.35 28.98
CA ALA A 44 -8.59 -16.79 29.33
C ALA A 44 -9.96 -17.51 29.24
N ALA A 45 -11.07 -16.77 29.23
CA ALA A 45 -12.41 -17.28 29.03
C ALA A 45 -12.84 -17.32 27.55
N GLY A 46 -11.97 -16.87 26.62
CA GLY A 46 -12.28 -16.78 25.19
C GLY A 46 -13.14 -15.55 24.81
N GLU A 47 -13.22 -14.55 25.70
CA GLU A 47 -14.07 -13.38 25.52
C GLU A 47 -13.26 -12.10 25.26
N ASN A 48 -13.94 -11.04 24.82
CA ASN A 48 -13.39 -9.69 24.63
C ASN A 48 -12.27 -9.59 23.57
N GLN A 49 -12.25 -10.47 22.60
CA GLN A 49 -11.41 -10.34 21.42
C GLN A 49 -11.86 -9.10 20.62
N VAL A 50 -10.90 -8.39 20.05
CA VAL A 50 -11.12 -7.34 19.04
C VAL A 50 -10.18 -7.62 17.89
N ASP A 51 -10.72 -8.02 16.74
CA ASP A 51 -9.94 -8.38 15.58
C ASP A 51 -9.70 -7.18 14.63
N MET A 52 -8.83 -7.39 13.65
CA MET A 52 -8.47 -6.37 12.64
C MET A 52 -9.70 -5.89 11.85
N LYS A 53 -10.61 -6.80 11.51
CA LYS A 53 -11.82 -6.51 10.74
C LYS A 53 -12.79 -5.59 11.51
N GLU A 54 -12.93 -5.80 12.82
CA GLU A 54 -13.72 -4.93 13.69
C GLU A 54 -13.09 -3.55 13.82
N LEU A 55 -11.75 -3.48 13.95
CA LEU A 55 -11.02 -2.23 14.03
C LEU A 55 -11.12 -1.41 12.74
N ILE A 56 -11.03 -2.05 11.57
CA ILE A 56 -11.23 -1.38 10.27
C ILE A 56 -12.64 -0.78 10.20
N LYS A 57 -13.67 -1.53 10.61
CA LYS A 57 -15.05 -1.02 10.64
C LYS A 57 -15.22 0.16 11.61
N ALA A 58 -14.56 0.12 12.75
CA ALA A 58 -14.57 1.22 13.74
C ALA A 58 -13.84 2.46 13.19
N ALA A 59 -12.70 2.26 12.53
CA ALA A 59 -11.95 3.31 11.89
C ALA A 59 -12.79 4.07 10.83
N LEU A 60 -13.48 3.35 9.94
CA LEU A 60 -14.36 3.93 8.92
C LEU A 60 -15.46 4.83 9.50
N ARG A 61 -15.94 4.53 10.73
CA ARG A 61 -16.96 5.35 11.41
C ARG A 61 -16.37 6.55 12.16
N SER A 62 -15.05 6.63 12.25
CA SER A 62 -14.34 7.68 13.00
C SER A 62 -13.91 8.85 12.10
N ARG A 63 -14.43 8.95 10.87
CA ARG A 63 -14.10 9.97 9.86
C ARG A 63 -12.60 10.11 9.64
N PRO A 64 -11.89 9.05 9.24
CA PRO A 64 -10.49 9.17 8.88
C PRO A 64 -10.33 9.86 7.53
N ASP A 65 -9.28 10.63 7.35
CA ASP A 65 -8.81 11.02 6.02
C ASP A 65 -7.96 9.90 5.44
N ARG A 66 -7.22 9.19 6.30
CA ARG A 66 -6.32 8.12 5.91
C ARG A 66 -6.29 6.99 6.93
N ILE A 67 -6.30 5.74 6.43
CA ILE A 67 -6.20 4.54 7.26
C ILE A 67 -4.87 3.84 6.95
N ILE A 68 -4.11 3.51 7.98
CA ILE A 68 -2.88 2.74 7.87
C ILE A 68 -3.10 1.40 8.57
N VAL A 69 -3.20 0.34 7.80
CA VAL A 69 -3.28 -1.04 8.32
C VAL A 69 -1.86 -1.59 8.37
N GLY A 70 -1.38 -1.88 9.56
CA GLY A 70 0.00 -2.32 9.80
C GLY A 70 0.37 -3.52 8.93
N GLU A 71 -0.47 -4.54 8.89
CA GLU A 71 -0.28 -5.72 8.04
C GLU A 71 -1.60 -6.44 7.80
N VAL A 72 -1.75 -7.04 6.61
CA VAL A 72 -2.83 -7.98 6.28
C VAL A 72 -2.27 -9.39 6.10
N ARG A 73 -2.89 -10.36 6.76
CA ARG A 73 -2.46 -11.77 6.77
C ARG A 73 -3.59 -12.75 6.46
N GLY A 74 -4.85 -12.33 6.55
CA GLY A 74 -6.03 -13.18 6.44
C GLY A 74 -7.27 -12.47 5.90
N GLU A 75 -8.42 -12.86 6.40
CA GLU A 75 -9.74 -12.44 5.91
C GLU A 75 -10.02 -10.94 6.01
N GLU A 76 -9.29 -10.21 6.84
CA GLU A 76 -9.37 -8.76 6.97
C GLU A 76 -9.00 -8.02 5.67
N ALA A 77 -8.31 -8.70 4.73
CA ALA A 77 -7.94 -8.15 3.44
C ALA A 77 -9.14 -7.58 2.68
N LEU A 78 -10.30 -8.24 2.74
CA LEU A 78 -11.52 -7.71 2.12
C LEU A 78 -11.98 -6.40 2.77
N SER A 79 -11.90 -6.31 4.09
CA SER A 79 -12.26 -5.09 4.84
C SER A 79 -11.32 -3.94 4.51
N MET A 80 -10.02 -4.22 4.35
CA MET A 80 -9.01 -3.26 3.89
C MET A 80 -9.33 -2.76 2.48
N LEU A 81 -9.59 -3.65 1.51
CA LEU A 81 -9.96 -3.25 0.14
C LEU A 81 -11.22 -2.38 0.12
N ASN A 82 -12.24 -2.74 0.91
CA ASN A 82 -13.45 -1.93 1.04
C ASN A 82 -13.17 -0.53 1.61
N ALA A 83 -12.28 -0.43 2.61
CA ALA A 83 -11.88 0.86 3.17
C ALA A 83 -11.17 1.73 2.12
N MET A 84 -10.24 1.16 1.36
CA MET A 84 -9.52 1.85 0.27
C MET A 84 -10.45 2.29 -0.87
N ASN A 85 -11.53 1.53 -1.15
CA ASN A 85 -12.52 1.84 -2.19
C ASN A 85 -13.56 2.90 -1.77
N THR A 86 -13.56 3.40 -0.54
CA THR A 86 -14.61 4.28 0.00
C THR A 86 -14.14 5.71 0.29
N GLY A 87 -13.19 6.22 -0.51
CA GLY A 87 -12.79 7.64 -0.46
C GLY A 87 -11.76 7.97 0.63
N HIS A 88 -10.95 7.01 1.01
CA HIS A 88 -9.82 7.19 1.95
C HIS A 88 -8.50 7.12 1.18
N ASP A 89 -8.34 8.04 0.21
CA ASP A 89 -7.15 8.10 -0.65
C ASP A 89 -5.86 8.24 0.15
N GLY A 90 -4.82 7.49 -0.29
CA GLY A 90 -3.54 7.44 0.41
C GLY A 90 -3.54 6.55 1.64
N SER A 91 -4.56 5.71 1.84
CA SER A 91 -4.49 4.60 2.80
C SER A 91 -3.37 3.63 2.42
N ILE A 92 -2.74 3.04 3.42
CA ILE A 92 -1.55 2.20 3.25
C ILE A 92 -1.76 0.89 4.04
N SER A 93 -1.28 -0.20 3.47
CA SER A 93 -1.15 -1.46 4.19
C SER A 93 0.13 -2.16 3.79
N THR A 94 0.57 -3.13 4.60
CA THR A 94 1.66 -4.04 4.25
C THR A 94 1.19 -5.48 4.20
N GLY A 95 2.01 -6.30 3.58
CA GLY A 95 1.83 -7.75 3.54
C GLY A 95 3.12 -8.41 3.05
N HIS A 96 3.23 -9.71 3.24
CA HIS A 96 4.39 -10.48 2.81
C HIS A 96 4.13 -11.21 1.51
N ALA A 97 4.97 -10.95 0.50
CA ALA A 97 4.99 -11.68 -0.78
C ALA A 97 6.39 -11.59 -1.41
N ASN A 98 6.64 -12.41 -2.45
CA ASN A 98 7.93 -12.43 -3.12
C ASN A 98 8.03 -11.43 -4.29
N SER A 99 6.92 -10.84 -4.71
CA SER A 99 6.83 -9.84 -5.78
C SER A 99 5.51 -9.08 -5.69
N CYS A 100 5.38 -7.97 -6.43
CA CYS A 100 4.10 -7.26 -6.57
C CYS A 100 3.00 -8.18 -7.11
N LYS A 101 3.31 -9.00 -8.10
CA LYS A 101 2.38 -9.98 -8.68
C LYS A 101 1.94 -11.05 -7.69
N ASP A 102 2.86 -11.56 -6.87
CA ASP A 102 2.52 -12.58 -5.87
C ASP A 102 1.71 -11.98 -4.71
N MET A 103 1.90 -10.69 -4.40
CA MET A 103 1.06 -9.99 -3.44
C MET A 103 -0.40 -9.97 -3.87
N LEU A 104 -0.69 -9.70 -5.14
CA LEU A 104 -2.06 -9.74 -5.67
C LEU A 104 -2.70 -11.12 -5.50
N LYS A 105 -1.99 -12.19 -5.86
CA LYS A 105 -2.49 -13.57 -5.64
C LYS A 105 -2.71 -13.88 -4.16
N ARG A 106 -1.83 -13.37 -3.31
CA ARG A 106 -1.96 -13.56 -1.87
C ARG A 106 -3.20 -12.84 -1.31
N ILE A 107 -3.48 -11.62 -1.78
CA ILE A 107 -4.71 -10.90 -1.42
C ILE A 107 -5.95 -11.68 -1.87
N GLU A 108 -5.97 -12.25 -3.10
CA GLU A 108 -7.05 -13.14 -3.55
C GLU A 108 -7.29 -14.30 -2.56
N THR A 109 -6.21 -14.96 -2.16
CA THR A 109 -6.29 -16.08 -1.21
C THR A 109 -6.81 -15.61 0.15
N MET A 110 -6.31 -14.49 0.68
CA MET A 110 -6.74 -13.94 1.97
C MET A 110 -8.22 -13.56 1.97
N VAL A 111 -8.73 -12.96 0.89
CA VAL A 111 -10.16 -12.65 0.76
C VAL A 111 -11.00 -13.93 0.75
N LEU A 112 -10.58 -14.97 0.03
CA LEU A 112 -11.27 -16.26 -0.05
C LEU A 112 -11.26 -17.06 1.28
N MET A 113 -10.35 -16.73 2.22
CA MET A 113 -10.39 -17.32 3.57
C MET A 113 -11.62 -16.89 4.36
N GLY A 114 -12.13 -15.67 4.09
CA GLY A 114 -13.24 -15.09 4.85
C GLY A 114 -14.58 -15.07 4.12
N VAL A 115 -14.60 -15.23 2.79
CA VAL A 115 -15.84 -15.11 2.00
C VAL A 115 -15.77 -15.93 0.73
N ASP A 116 -16.90 -16.58 0.38
CA ASP A 116 -17.07 -17.22 -0.92
C ASP A 116 -17.50 -16.14 -1.95
N MET A 117 -16.53 -15.69 -2.76
CA MET A 117 -16.71 -14.65 -3.76
C MET A 117 -16.02 -15.05 -5.08
N PRO A 118 -16.61 -14.75 -6.25
CA PRO A 118 -15.94 -14.99 -7.53
C PRO A 118 -14.58 -14.26 -7.57
N VAL A 119 -13.52 -14.96 -7.96
CA VAL A 119 -12.15 -14.42 -8.03
C VAL A 119 -12.08 -13.17 -8.91
N GLU A 120 -12.87 -13.11 -9.98
CA GLU A 120 -12.94 -11.95 -10.85
C GLU A 120 -13.49 -10.71 -10.14
N ALA A 121 -14.47 -10.88 -9.25
CA ALA A 121 -14.98 -9.79 -8.42
C ALA A 121 -13.93 -9.30 -7.41
N ILE A 122 -13.15 -10.22 -6.82
CA ILE A 122 -12.03 -9.87 -5.93
C ILE A 122 -10.99 -9.05 -6.69
N ARG A 123 -10.60 -9.49 -7.88
CA ARG A 123 -9.66 -8.79 -8.76
C ARG A 123 -10.16 -7.39 -9.14
N GLY A 124 -11.44 -7.28 -9.48
CA GLY A 124 -12.07 -5.98 -9.73
C GLY A 124 -11.97 -5.03 -8.54
N GLN A 125 -12.20 -5.52 -7.32
CA GLN A 125 -12.03 -4.72 -6.11
C GLN A 125 -10.57 -4.32 -5.87
N MET A 126 -9.61 -5.23 -6.07
CA MET A 126 -8.18 -4.91 -5.95
C MET A 126 -7.77 -3.84 -6.96
N ALA A 127 -8.20 -3.99 -8.22
CA ALA A 127 -7.87 -3.05 -9.29
C ALA A 127 -8.46 -1.64 -9.07
N SER A 128 -9.53 -1.54 -8.28
CA SER A 128 -10.13 -0.25 -7.90
C SER A 128 -9.55 0.33 -6.61
N ALA A 129 -9.11 -0.54 -5.68
CA ALA A 129 -8.68 -0.13 -4.34
C ALA A 129 -7.20 0.26 -4.25
N ILE A 130 -6.35 -0.37 -5.06
CA ILE A 130 -4.90 -0.25 -4.94
C ILE A 130 -4.37 0.51 -6.15
N ASP A 131 -3.68 1.62 -5.89
CA ASP A 131 -3.05 2.42 -6.95
C ASP A 131 -1.63 1.91 -7.25
N VAL A 132 -0.84 1.63 -6.19
CA VAL A 132 0.58 1.28 -6.31
C VAL A 132 0.95 0.17 -5.34
N ILE A 133 1.78 -0.75 -5.79
CA ILE A 133 2.42 -1.76 -4.94
C ILE A 133 3.93 -1.50 -4.95
N ILE A 134 4.52 -1.51 -3.75
CA ILE A 134 5.95 -1.32 -3.53
C ILE A 134 6.51 -2.62 -2.94
N HIS A 135 7.42 -3.27 -3.63
CA HIS A 135 8.09 -4.48 -3.17
C HIS A 135 9.46 -4.16 -2.61
N LEU A 136 9.65 -4.53 -1.36
CA LEU A 136 10.93 -4.47 -0.65
C LEU A 136 11.47 -5.89 -0.48
N GLY A 137 12.70 -6.10 -0.89
CA GLY A 137 13.38 -7.39 -0.79
C GLY A 137 14.70 -7.31 -0.04
N ARG A 138 15.38 -8.44 0.03
CA ARG A 138 16.76 -8.51 0.50
C ARG A 138 17.67 -8.73 -0.70
N SER A 139 18.68 -7.89 -0.84
CA SER A 139 19.75 -8.07 -1.80
C SER A 139 20.69 -9.20 -1.36
N PHE A 140 21.60 -9.60 -2.26
CA PHE A 140 22.58 -10.67 -2.02
C PHE A 140 23.48 -10.38 -0.80
N ASP A 141 23.77 -9.11 -0.52
CA ASP A 141 24.52 -8.67 0.64
C ASP A 141 23.75 -8.68 1.96
N GLY A 142 22.46 -9.11 1.92
CA GLY A 142 21.54 -9.13 3.06
C GLY A 142 20.90 -7.78 3.38
N SER A 143 21.24 -6.71 2.69
CA SER A 143 20.61 -5.39 2.86
C SER A 143 19.18 -5.40 2.36
N ARG A 144 18.33 -4.55 2.95
CA ARG A 144 16.95 -4.34 2.47
C ARG A 144 16.96 -3.27 1.39
N LYS A 145 16.40 -3.61 0.22
CA LYS A 145 16.32 -2.71 -0.93
C LYS A 145 14.92 -2.66 -1.49
N LEU A 146 14.67 -1.58 -2.22
CA LEU A 146 13.47 -1.43 -3.04
C LEU A 146 13.69 -2.23 -4.32
N MET A 147 12.89 -3.27 -4.53
CA MET A 147 13.02 -4.21 -5.66
C MET A 147 12.14 -3.81 -6.84
N GLU A 148 10.92 -3.34 -6.55
CA GLU A 148 9.93 -3.03 -7.58
C GLU A 148 8.94 -1.98 -7.07
N ILE A 149 8.53 -1.06 -7.96
CA ILE A 149 7.35 -0.21 -7.80
C ILE A 149 6.49 -0.43 -9.02
N SER A 150 5.25 -0.88 -8.82
CA SER A 150 4.29 -1.12 -9.90
C SER A 150 2.98 -0.39 -9.64
N GLU A 151 2.47 0.30 -10.68
CA GLU A 151 1.14 0.88 -10.71
C GLU A 151 0.12 -0.19 -11.09
N ILE A 152 -1.08 -0.14 -10.51
CA ILE A 152 -2.24 -0.91 -10.94
C ILE A 152 -3.05 -0.08 -11.93
N THR A 153 -3.13 -0.54 -13.18
CA THR A 153 -3.79 0.19 -14.27
C THR A 153 -5.19 -0.34 -14.60
N GLY A 154 -5.75 -1.17 -13.73
CA GLY A 154 -7.09 -1.75 -13.88
C GLY A 154 -7.06 -3.25 -14.15
N MET A 155 -7.94 -3.73 -15.03
CA MET A 155 -8.09 -5.14 -15.37
C MET A 155 -7.70 -5.39 -16.83
N ALA A 156 -6.94 -6.45 -17.09
CA ALA A 156 -6.64 -6.95 -18.43
C ALA A 156 -6.80 -8.48 -18.48
N ALA A 157 -7.62 -9.00 -19.40
CA ALA A 157 -7.89 -10.43 -19.56
C ALA A 157 -8.21 -11.14 -18.23
N SER A 158 -9.14 -10.58 -17.44
CA SER A 158 -9.57 -11.09 -16.12
C SER A 158 -8.45 -11.17 -15.07
N GLN A 159 -7.35 -10.45 -15.26
CA GLN A 159 -6.26 -10.30 -14.30
C GLN A 159 -6.09 -8.82 -13.92
N VAL A 160 -5.60 -8.54 -12.72
CA VAL A 160 -5.16 -7.20 -12.33
C VAL A 160 -3.92 -6.83 -13.14
N ALA A 161 -3.97 -5.71 -13.85
CA ALA A 161 -2.89 -5.23 -14.69
C ALA A 161 -1.87 -4.44 -13.86
N LEU A 162 -0.64 -4.94 -13.83
CA LEU A 162 0.52 -4.26 -13.24
C LEU A 162 1.32 -3.55 -14.32
N HIS A 163 1.69 -2.33 -14.05
CA HIS A 163 2.54 -1.49 -14.89
C HIS A 163 3.80 -1.12 -14.10
N PRO A 164 4.96 -1.77 -14.36
CA PRO A 164 6.18 -1.52 -13.63
C PRO A 164 6.69 -0.09 -13.88
N LEU A 165 6.90 0.67 -12.82
CA LEU A 165 7.47 2.01 -12.86
C LEU A 165 8.97 1.98 -12.62
N PHE A 166 9.39 1.20 -11.62
CA PHE A 166 10.79 0.99 -11.26
C PHE A 166 11.05 -0.47 -10.95
N GLU A 167 12.19 -0.98 -11.37
CA GLU A 167 12.65 -2.34 -11.07
C GLU A 167 14.15 -2.35 -10.78
N MET A 168 14.56 -3.22 -9.85
CA MET A 168 15.96 -3.50 -9.58
C MET A 168 16.56 -4.28 -10.74
N ASN A 169 17.70 -3.83 -11.27
CA ASN A 169 18.44 -4.54 -12.32
C ASN A 169 19.44 -5.56 -11.73
N GLU A 170 20.15 -6.28 -12.60
CA GLU A 170 21.15 -7.28 -12.21
C GLU A 170 22.38 -6.66 -11.53
N ASP A 171 22.66 -5.39 -11.76
CA ASP A 171 23.72 -4.62 -11.13
C ASP A 171 23.32 -4.03 -9.76
N ASP A 172 22.15 -4.44 -9.24
CA ASP A 172 21.60 -4.02 -7.95
C ASP A 172 21.29 -2.50 -7.90
N GLU A 173 20.91 -1.93 -9.03
CA GLU A 173 20.47 -0.56 -9.19
C GLU A 173 18.98 -0.48 -9.54
N LEU A 174 18.26 0.45 -8.90
CA LEU A 174 16.87 0.73 -9.21
C LEU A 174 16.78 1.57 -10.49
N THR A 175 16.19 0.98 -11.55
CA THR A 175 16.04 1.61 -12.86
C THR A 175 14.59 1.98 -13.14
N MET A 176 14.37 3.11 -13.78
CA MET A 176 13.05 3.51 -14.24
C MET A 176 12.65 2.69 -15.47
N ARG A 177 11.43 2.11 -15.47
CA ARG A 177 10.87 1.36 -16.58
C ARG A 177 9.85 2.18 -17.36
N SER A 178 9.00 2.90 -16.65
CA SER A 178 7.95 3.71 -17.26
C SER A 178 7.50 4.83 -16.32
N GLU A 179 6.71 5.76 -16.86
CA GLU A 179 6.03 6.79 -16.11
C GLU A 179 4.65 6.29 -15.63
N LEU A 180 4.06 6.97 -14.66
CA LEU A 180 2.69 6.72 -14.21
C LEU A 180 1.70 6.88 -15.38
N CYS A 181 0.83 5.90 -15.56
CA CYS A 181 -0.25 5.94 -16.54
C CYS A 181 -1.34 6.92 -16.12
N ASP A 182 -1.74 6.91 -14.83
CA ASP A 182 -2.72 7.83 -14.28
C ASP A 182 -2.05 8.90 -13.39
N GLN A 183 -2.03 10.13 -13.88
CA GLN A 183 -1.46 11.28 -13.19
C GLN A 183 -2.55 12.20 -12.59
N LYS A 184 -3.82 11.78 -12.60
CA LYS A 184 -4.94 12.59 -12.15
C LYS A 184 -4.81 12.95 -10.67
N LYS A 185 -4.58 11.96 -9.81
CA LYS A 185 -4.40 12.16 -8.37
C LYS A 185 -3.22 13.10 -8.07
N LEU A 186 -2.10 13.02 -8.81
CA LEU A 186 -0.97 13.94 -8.64
C LEU A 186 -1.37 15.41 -8.86
N LYS A 187 -2.23 15.67 -9.86
CA LYS A 187 -2.71 17.02 -10.16
C LYS A 187 -3.71 17.50 -9.11
N GLU A 188 -4.65 16.65 -8.70
CA GLU A 188 -5.65 16.94 -7.67
C GLU A 188 -5.01 17.28 -6.32
N TYR A 189 -3.93 16.60 -5.97
CA TYR A 189 -3.19 16.81 -4.71
C TYR A 189 -2.00 17.78 -4.82
N GLY A 190 -1.81 18.45 -5.98
CA GLY A 190 -0.74 19.43 -6.17
C GLY A 190 0.67 18.85 -6.16
N GLN A 191 0.83 17.57 -6.44
CA GLN A 191 2.13 16.86 -6.45
C GLN A 191 2.72 16.71 -7.86
N TYR A 192 2.05 17.21 -8.88
CA TYR A 192 2.44 17.02 -10.27
C TYR A 192 3.83 17.60 -10.61
N GLU A 193 4.14 18.81 -10.12
CA GLU A 193 5.46 19.43 -10.35
C GLU A 193 6.59 18.63 -9.67
N ALA A 194 6.36 18.13 -8.45
CA ALA A 194 7.33 17.29 -7.75
C ALA A 194 7.59 16.00 -8.50
N TYR A 195 6.53 15.37 -9.03
CA TYR A 195 6.63 14.20 -9.87
C TYR A 195 7.44 14.48 -11.16
N GLN A 196 7.17 15.57 -11.87
CA GLN A 196 7.92 15.94 -13.07
C GLN A 196 9.42 16.09 -12.80
N LYS A 197 9.80 16.81 -11.74
CA LYS A 197 11.20 16.93 -11.34
C LYS A 197 11.87 15.60 -11.04
N LEU A 198 11.13 14.67 -10.42
CA LEU A 198 11.61 13.32 -10.15
C LEU A 198 11.85 12.56 -11.46
N MET A 199 10.91 12.64 -12.41
CA MET A 199 11.04 11.98 -13.71
C MET A 199 12.20 12.55 -14.54
N GLU A 200 12.40 13.84 -14.53
CA GLU A 200 13.56 14.50 -15.18
C GLU A 200 14.88 14.00 -14.59
N PHE A 201 14.97 13.88 -13.27
CA PHE A 201 16.15 13.34 -12.58
C PHE A 201 16.49 11.92 -13.04
N PHE A 202 15.50 11.02 -13.09
CA PHE A 202 15.74 9.64 -13.53
C PHE A 202 16.07 9.56 -15.01
N LYS A 203 15.39 10.29 -15.88
CA LYS A 203 15.70 10.35 -17.32
C LYS A 203 17.11 10.87 -17.60
N ALA A 204 17.58 11.85 -16.84
CA ALA A 204 18.95 12.36 -16.98
C ALA A 204 20.02 11.34 -16.55
N ARG A 205 19.71 10.50 -15.54
CA ARG A 205 20.63 9.46 -15.06
C ARG A 205 20.73 8.26 -16.00
N ASP A 206 19.63 7.90 -16.66
CA ASP A 206 19.56 6.75 -17.57
C ASP A 206 20.00 7.09 -19.02
N GLN A 207 20.42 8.33 -19.31
CA GLN A 207 21.01 8.67 -20.60
C GLN A 207 22.43 8.12 -20.68
N PRO A 208 22.81 7.40 -21.77
CA PRO A 208 24.20 7.01 -21.98
C PRO A 208 25.06 8.28 -22.05
N VAL A 209 26.13 8.29 -21.28
CA VAL A 209 27.15 9.33 -21.37
C VAL A 209 27.75 9.21 -22.78
N GLU A 210 27.43 10.13 -23.68
CA GLU A 210 28.14 10.26 -24.95
C GLU A 210 29.61 10.55 -24.63
N ILE A 211 30.48 9.55 -24.94
CA ILE A 211 31.93 9.64 -24.83
C ILE A 211 32.49 10.30 -26.07
#